data_4c2e679afa658992c18d1c2aa15aff62
#
_entry.id   4c2e679afa658992c18d1c2aa15aff62
#
_cell.length_a   1.000
_cell.length_b   1.000
_cell.length_c   1.000
_cell.angle_alpha   90.00
_cell.angle_beta   90.00
_cell.angle_gamma   90.00
#
_symmetry.space_group_name_H-M   'P 1'
#
loop_
_entity.id
_entity.type
_entity.pdbx_description
1 polymer ?
#
loop_
_entity_poly.entity_id
_entity_poly.type
_entity_poly.pdbx_seq_one_letter_code
_entity_poly.pdbx_strand_id
1 'polypeptide(L)'
;MNSRMPPFAEAATADLDGLTVAYRRAGQGEPILLLHGIPTSSRLWDFVGPDLAGDFDVIAPDLVGYGRSDKPLDRDVSVSAQADLMPALMDALRIDRATVVGHDIGGAVAQILTVRRPERVARLGLVDSVCFDSWPIPQMTALKRAAPLVGKLPPGWIFTALGSVLERDLPERARESLQASLAVWDRSPDTLAAFLRNVEALDSSHTEAISADLGKIDVPAHVVWGAADPFQRPEWAPRLRDAIPGATLRLVDSGHFVPWERPDELVAEIRALAARS
;
A
#
# COMPACT_ATOMS: atom_id res chain seq x y z
N MET A 1 -6.77 12.61 -28.62
CA MET A 1 -7.91 11.74 -28.32
C MET A 1 -7.81 11.38 -26.84
N ASN A 2 -8.63 12.04 -26.00
CA ASN A 2 -8.72 11.68 -24.59
C ASN A 2 -9.53 10.38 -24.48
N SER A 3 -8.89 9.23 -24.60
CA SER A 3 -9.49 7.99 -24.13
C SER A 3 -9.45 8.06 -22.60
N ARG A 4 -10.55 8.46 -21.98
CA ARG A 4 -10.76 8.20 -20.56
C ARG A 4 -10.60 6.70 -20.38
N MET A 5 -9.51 6.28 -19.72
CA MET A 5 -9.40 4.92 -19.25
C MET A 5 -10.66 4.57 -18.45
N PRO A 6 -11.22 3.37 -18.60
CA PRO A 6 -12.34 2.97 -17.77
C PRO A 6 -11.95 3.14 -16.30
N PRO A 7 -12.83 3.64 -15.45
CA PRO A 7 -12.52 3.73 -14.02
C PRO A 7 -12.19 2.33 -13.50
N PHE A 8 -11.12 2.22 -12.72
CA PHE A 8 -10.86 1.00 -11.95
C PHE A 8 -12.13 0.67 -11.15
N ALA A 9 -12.64 -0.54 -11.25
CA ALA A 9 -13.99 -0.96 -10.88
C ALA A 9 -14.53 -0.35 -9.56
N GLU A 10 -15.85 -0.29 -9.40
CA GLU A 10 -16.47 0.09 -8.14
C GLU A 10 -16.03 -0.85 -7.01
N ALA A 11 -15.98 -0.34 -5.79
CA ALA A 11 -15.57 -1.13 -4.64
C ALA A 11 -16.64 -2.18 -4.30
N ALA A 12 -16.22 -3.43 -4.22
CA ALA A 12 -16.95 -4.54 -3.62
C ALA A 12 -16.46 -4.75 -2.17
N THR A 13 -17.10 -5.66 -1.44
CA THR A 13 -16.72 -6.01 -0.06
C THR A 13 -16.62 -7.51 0.12
N ALA A 14 -15.71 -7.93 1.02
CA ALA A 14 -15.62 -9.27 1.56
C ALA A 14 -15.76 -9.21 3.07
N ASP A 15 -16.46 -10.18 3.66
CA ASP A 15 -16.50 -10.37 5.11
C ASP A 15 -15.39 -11.35 5.50
N LEU A 16 -14.52 -10.90 6.41
CA LEU A 16 -13.43 -11.68 6.97
C LEU A 16 -13.61 -11.77 8.49
N ASP A 17 -14.37 -12.79 8.94
CA ASP A 17 -14.67 -13.02 10.35
C ASP A 17 -15.26 -11.78 11.05
N GLY A 18 -16.26 -11.17 10.41
CA GLY A 18 -16.97 -10.00 10.89
C GLY A 18 -16.22 -8.67 10.67
N LEU A 19 -15.15 -8.67 9.88
CA LEU A 19 -14.52 -7.47 9.35
C LEU A 19 -14.88 -7.29 7.89
N THR A 20 -15.49 -6.17 7.55
CA THR A 20 -15.74 -5.79 6.16
C THR A 20 -14.48 -5.23 5.53
N VAL A 21 -13.93 -5.91 4.56
CA VAL A 21 -12.81 -5.43 3.74
C VAL A 21 -13.35 -5.02 2.37
N ALA A 22 -13.21 -3.73 2.06
CA ALA A 22 -13.53 -3.20 0.74
C ALA A 22 -12.37 -3.48 -0.22
N TYR A 23 -12.68 -3.79 -1.47
CA TYR A 23 -11.68 -4.00 -2.51
C TYR A 23 -12.22 -3.59 -3.88
N ARG A 24 -11.34 -3.37 -4.82
CA ARG A 24 -11.63 -3.20 -6.24
C ARG A 24 -11.06 -4.37 -6.99
N ARG A 25 -11.76 -4.87 -7.99
CA ARG A 25 -11.32 -5.97 -8.85
C ARG A 25 -11.69 -5.70 -10.29
N ALA A 26 -10.74 -5.86 -11.19
CA ALA A 26 -10.95 -5.72 -12.62
C ALA A 26 -10.03 -6.65 -13.41
N GLY A 27 -10.47 -7.02 -14.62
CA GLY A 27 -9.70 -7.87 -15.50
C GLY A 27 -9.90 -9.36 -15.25
N GLN A 28 -9.09 -10.17 -15.90
CA GLN A 28 -9.06 -11.63 -15.83
C GLN A 28 -7.63 -12.11 -16.10
N GLY A 29 -7.27 -13.29 -15.64
CA GLY A 29 -5.94 -13.85 -15.85
C GLY A 29 -5.23 -14.16 -14.54
N GLU A 30 -3.88 -14.07 -14.54
CA GLU A 30 -3.10 -14.27 -13.31
C GLU A 30 -3.42 -13.16 -12.28
N PRO A 31 -3.66 -13.51 -11.00
CA PRO A 31 -4.00 -12.52 -9.99
C PRO A 31 -2.83 -11.60 -9.63
N ILE A 32 -3.13 -10.30 -9.53
CA ILE A 32 -2.23 -9.29 -8.96
C ILE A 32 -2.93 -8.62 -7.78
N LEU A 33 -2.34 -8.69 -6.59
CA LEU A 33 -2.79 -8.03 -5.38
C LEU A 33 -1.99 -6.75 -5.17
N LEU A 34 -2.67 -5.59 -5.16
CA LEU A 34 -2.09 -4.26 -5.04
C LEU A 34 -2.38 -3.66 -3.66
N LEU A 35 -1.38 -3.56 -2.80
CA LEU A 35 -1.50 -3.09 -1.41
C LEU A 35 -1.03 -1.64 -1.28
N HIS A 36 -1.91 -0.76 -0.80
CA HIS A 36 -1.64 0.68 -0.65
C HIS A 36 -0.92 1.01 0.68
N GLY A 37 -0.46 2.26 0.80
CA GLY A 37 0.16 2.81 1.99
C GLY A 37 -0.72 3.80 2.78
N ILE A 38 -0.15 4.36 3.87
CA ILE A 38 -0.77 5.41 4.68
C ILE A 38 -0.58 6.78 4.00
N PRO A 39 -1.58 7.67 3.98
CA PRO A 39 -2.96 7.51 4.43
C PRO A 39 -3.93 7.20 3.29
N THR A 40 -3.45 6.54 2.24
CA THR A 40 -4.19 6.31 1.01
C THR A 40 -5.19 5.14 1.12
N SER A 41 -5.67 4.66 0.00
CA SER A 41 -6.59 3.54 -0.15
C SER A 41 -6.33 2.84 -1.48
N SER A 42 -7.17 1.93 -1.90
CA SER A 42 -7.15 1.34 -3.25
C SER A 42 -7.13 2.39 -4.38
N ARG A 43 -7.48 3.65 -4.08
CA ARG A 43 -7.36 4.80 -4.98
C ARG A 43 -5.93 5.10 -5.42
N LEU A 44 -4.93 4.69 -4.65
CA LEU A 44 -3.53 4.79 -5.06
C LEU A 44 -3.29 4.15 -6.44
N TRP A 45 -4.06 3.13 -6.75
CA TRP A 45 -3.91 2.33 -7.96
C TRP A 45 -4.82 2.77 -9.12
N ASP A 46 -5.47 3.94 -9.03
CA ASP A 46 -6.43 4.44 -10.03
C ASP A 46 -5.84 4.56 -11.44
N PHE A 47 -4.53 4.76 -11.58
CA PHE A 47 -3.84 4.88 -12.88
C PHE A 47 -3.04 3.64 -13.29
N VAL A 48 -2.83 2.72 -12.37
CA VAL A 48 -2.08 1.48 -12.60
C VAL A 48 -3.03 0.30 -12.81
N GLY A 49 -4.05 0.21 -11.97
CA GLY A 49 -4.99 -0.92 -11.97
C GLY A 49 -5.71 -1.13 -13.30
N PRO A 50 -6.31 -0.09 -13.93
CA PRO A 50 -7.00 -0.23 -15.20
C PRO A 50 -6.11 -0.75 -16.34
N ASP A 51 -4.85 -0.31 -16.39
CA ASP A 51 -3.92 -0.76 -17.42
C ASP A 51 -3.51 -2.22 -17.24
N LEU A 52 -3.26 -2.63 -15.99
CA LEU A 52 -2.95 -4.02 -15.67
C LEU A 52 -4.15 -4.95 -15.90
N ALA A 53 -5.37 -4.45 -15.70
CA ALA A 53 -6.59 -5.23 -15.87
C ALA A 53 -6.85 -5.67 -17.31
N GLY A 54 -6.10 -5.14 -18.28
CA GLY A 54 -6.09 -5.65 -19.66
C GLY A 54 -5.51 -7.06 -19.78
N ASP A 55 -4.60 -7.43 -18.91
CA ASP A 55 -3.83 -8.69 -18.99
C ASP A 55 -3.97 -9.57 -17.74
N PHE A 56 -4.40 -9.00 -16.61
CA PHE A 56 -4.39 -9.63 -15.30
C PHE A 56 -5.73 -9.48 -14.57
N ASP A 57 -5.97 -10.36 -13.58
CA ASP A 57 -7.01 -10.19 -12.57
C ASP A 57 -6.46 -9.32 -11.45
N VAL A 58 -6.78 -8.04 -11.46
CA VAL A 58 -6.20 -7.03 -10.56
C VAL A 58 -7.11 -6.79 -9.38
N ILE A 59 -6.58 -6.97 -8.18
CA ILE A 59 -7.28 -6.79 -6.91
C ILE A 59 -6.55 -5.73 -6.08
N ALA A 60 -7.27 -4.68 -5.66
CA ALA A 60 -6.74 -3.64 -4.79
C ALA A 60 -7.66 -3.49 -3.57
N PRO A 61 -7.33 -4.12 -2.43
CA PRO A 61 -8.07 -3.93 -1.19
C PRO A 61 -7.77 -2.58 -0.55
N ASP A 62 -8.74 -2.06 0.19
CA ASP A 62 -8.50 -1.08 1.23
C ASP A 62 -8.08 -1.84 2.50
N LEU A 63 -6.89 -1.59 3.02
CA LEU A 63 -6.44 -2.22 4.27
C LEU A 63 -7.40 -1.90 5.42
N VAL A 64 -7.54 -2.80 6.38
CA VAL A 64 -8.39 -2.56 7.57
C VAL A 64 -7.91 -1.31 8.30
N GLY A 65 -8.84 -0.42 8.61
CA GLY A 65 -8.54 0.90 9.15
C GLY A 65 -8.40 1.99 8.08
N TYR A 66 -8.44 1.66 6.79
CA TYR A 66 -8.27 2.59 5.67
C TYR A 66 -9.43 2.51 4.68
N GLY A 67 -9.49 3.47 3.77
CA GLY A 67 -10.44 3.49 2.67
C GLY A 67 -11.87 3.25 3.14
N ARG A 68 -12.56 2.36 2.46
CA ARG A 68 -13.94 1.93 2.75
C ARG A 68 -14.02 0.67 3.61
N SER A 69 -12.88 0.08 3.98
CA SER A 69 -12.83 -1.02 4.93
C SER A 69 -13.20 -0.56 6.34
N ASP A 70 -13.60 -1.52 7.17
CA ASP A 70 -13.89 -1.26 8.57
C ASP A 70 -12.72 -0.60 9.30
N LYS A 71 -13.05 0.24 10.28
CA LYS A 71 -12.09 1.00 11.10
C LYS A 71 -12.25 0.68 12.59
N PRO A 72 -12.13 -0.60 12.98
CA PRO A 72 -12.32 -1.01 14.37
C PRO A 72 -11.28 -0.35 15.26
N LEU A 73 -11.69 0.19 16.43
CA LEU A 73 -10.77 0.81 17.39
C LEU A 73 -10.13 -0.19 18.36
N ASP A 74 -10.71 -1.38 18.45
CA ASP A 74 -10.37 -2.44 19.42
C ASP A 74 -9.59 -3.62 18.79
N ARG A 75 -9.18 -3.49 17.52
CA ARG A 75 -8.41 -4.53 16.82
C ARG A 75 -7.03 -4.04 16.40
N ASP A 76 -6.09 -4.97 16.36
CA ASP A 76 -4.76 -4.71 15.80
C ASP A 76 -4.86 -4.43 14.30
N VAL A 77 -4.25 -3.35 13.85
CA VAL A 77 -4.14 -2.92 12.44
C VAL A 77 -2.70 -2.74 12.01
N SER A 78 -1.76 -3.28 12.78
CA SER A 78 -0.36 -3.29 12.41
C SER A 78 -0.14 -3.96 11.04
N VAL A 79 0.99 -3.71 10.42
CA VAL A 79 1.34 -4.35 9.14
C VAL A 79 1.39 -5.88 9.27
N SER A 80 1.72 -6.41 10.45
CA SER A 80 1.65 -7.85 10.70
C SER A 80 0.21 -8.38 10.69
N ALA A 81 -0.71 -7.70 11.39
CA ALA A 81 -2.12 -8.07 11.39
C ALA A 81 -2.73 -7.96 9.99
N GLN A 82 -2.38 -6.91 9.23
CA GLN A 82 -2.79 -6.79 7.83
C GLN A 82 -2.28 -7.96 6.97
N ALA A 83 -1.01 -8.35 7.13
CA ALA A 83 -0.44 -9.47 6.40
C ALA A 83 -1.14 -10.80 6.73
N ASP A 84 -1.54 -11.00 7.98
CA ASP A 84 -2.24 -12.20 8.43
C ASP A 84 -3.69 -12.25 7.92
N LEU A 85 -4.30 -11.11 7.55
CA LEU A 85 -5.62 -11.05 6.91
C LEU A 85 -5.59 -11.34 5.40
N MET A 86 -4.47 -11.14 4.72
CA MET A 86 -4.40 -11.28 3.26
C MET A 86 -4.74 -12.70 2.77
N PRO A 87 -4.30 -13.80 3.39
CA PRO A 87 -4.73 -15.15 2.99
C PRO A 87 -6.24 -15.33 3.06
N ALA A 88 -6.90 -14.85 4.12
CA ALA A 88 -8.36 -14.93 4.24
C ALA A 88 -9.10 -14.13 3.15
N LEU A 89 -8.58 -12.94 2.80
CA LEU A 89 -9.10 -12.16 1.68
C LEU A 89 -8.92 -12.92 0.36
N MET A 90 -7.75 -13.48 0.12
CA MET A 90 -7.48 -14.27 -1.09
C MET A 90 -8.42 -15.48 -1.18
N ASP A 91 -8.65 -16.19 -0.07
CA ASP A 91 -9.58 -17.34 -0.01
C ASP A 91 -11.03 -16.93 -0.33
N ALA A 92 -11.50 -15.81 0.27
CA ALA A 92 -12.82 -15.26 -0.01
C ALA A 92 -13.00 -14.87 -1.50
N LEU A 93 -11.92 -14.47 -2.15
CA LEU A 93 -11.89 -14.11 -3.57
C LEU A 93 -11.52 -15.27 -4.51
N ARG A 94 -11.29 -16.47 -3.97
CA ARG A 94 -10.89 -17.70 -4.68
C ARG A 94 -9.55 -17.55 -5.41
N ILE A 95 -8.58 -16.94 -4.74
CA ILE A 95 -7.22 -16.71 -5.22
C ILE A 95 -6.27 -17.59 -4.40
N ASP A 96 -5.70 -18.60 -5.02
CA ASP A 96 -4.74 -19.49 -4.35
C ASP A 96 -3.38 -18.80 -4.20
N ARG A 97 -2.91 -18.13 -5.24
CA ARG A 97 -1.60 -17.50 -5.32
C ARG A 97 -1.65 -16.24 -6.19
N ALA A 98 -0.93 -15.17 -5.83
CA ALA A 98 -0.93 -13.91 -6.55
C ALA A 98 0.47 -13.31 -6.67
N THR A 99 0.70 -12.49 -7.72
CA THR A 99 1.75 -11.48 -7.67
C THR A 99 1.30 -10.41 -6.68
N VAL A 100 2.10 -10.15 -5.64
CA VAL A 100 1.78 -9.17 -4.60
C VAL A 100 2.65 -7.94 -4.77
N VAL A 101 2.04 -6.78 -4.96
CA VAL A 101 2.73 -5.48 -5.09
C VAL A 101 2.29 -4.57 -3.97
N GLY A 102 3.24 -4.09 -3.17
CA GLY A 102 2.93 -3.23 -2.02
C GLY A 102 3.68 -1.90 -2.09
N HIS A 103 2.97 -0.83 -1.76
CA HIS A 103 3.51 0.52 -1.63
C HIS A 103 3.52 0.95 -0.16
N ASP A 104 4.61 1.59 0.30
CA ASP A 104 4.77 2.13 1.65
C ASP A 104 4.51 1.04 2.72
N ILE A 105 3.55 1.19 3.65
CA ILE A 105 3.18 0.14 4.61
C ILE A 105 2.60 -1.11 3.92
N GLY A 106 1.94 -0.97 2.77
CA GLY A 106 1.53 -2.11 1.95
C GLY A 106 2.70 -2.95 1.47
N GLY A 107 3.88 -2.33 1.30
CA GLY A 107 5.13 -3.02 1.03
C GLY A 107 5.61 -3.86 2.23
N ALA A 108 5.47 -3.37 3.46
CA ALA A 108 5.73 -4.19 4.66
C ALA A 108 4.75 -5.39 4.74
N VAL A 109 3.46 -5.15 4.48
CA VAL A 109 2.45 -6.22 4.42
C VAL A 109 2.84 -7.28 3.39
N ALA A 110 3.28 -6.87 2.20
CA ALA A 110 3.72 -7.77 1.14
C ALA A 110 4.98 -8.59 1.55
N GLN A 111 5.97 -7.95 2.17
CA GLN A 111 7.17 -8.61 2.70
C GLN A 111 6.81 -9.66 3.75
N ILE A 112 5.99 -9.28 4.76
CA ILE A 112 5.58 -10.16 5.85
C ILE A 112 4.75 -11.33 5.31
N LEU A 113 3.81 -11.07 4.41
CA LEU A 113 3.02 -12.12 3.74
C LEU A 113 3.93 -13.09 3.02
N THR A 114 4.89 -12.60 2.24
CA THR A 114 5.82 -13.46 1.48
C THR A 114 6.67 -14.35 2.38
N VAL A 115 7.15 -13.80 3.51
CA VAL A 115 7.96 -14.57 4.47
C VAL A 115 7.11 -15.61 5.22
N ARG A 116 5.88 -15.25 5.63
CA ARG A 116 5.03 -16.13 6.44
C ARG A 116 4.23 -17.14 5.62
N ARG A 117 3.90 -16.81 4.38
CA ARG A 117 3.03 -17.59 3.48
C ARG A 117 3.59 -17.60 2.05
N PRO A 118 4.81 -18.09 1.84
CA PRO A 118 5.45 -18.08 0.53
C PRO A 118 4.63 -18.80 -0.55
N GLU A 119 3.83 -19.80 -0.15
CA GLU A 119 2.92 -20.53 -1.05
C GLU A 119 1.82 -19.65 -1.65
N ARG A 120 1.49 -18.52 -1.02
CA ARG A 120 0.46 -17.58 -1.48
C ARG A 120 0.99 -16.50 -2.43
N VAL A 121 2.31 -16.35 -2.52
CA VAL A 121 2.95 -15.28 -3.28
C VAL A 121 3.70 -15.85 -4.48
N ALA A 122 3.27 -15.49 -5.69
CA ALA A 122 3.91 -15.91 -6.92
C ALA A 122 5.15 -15.06 -7.22
N ARG A 123 5.04 -13.75 -7.00
CA ARG A 123 6.09 -12.75 -7.23
C ARG A 123 5.89 -11.58 -6.28
N LEU A 124 6.96 -10.89 -5.92
CA LEU A 124 6.94 -9.79 -4.95
C LEU A 124 7.38 -8.48 -5.60
N GLY A 125 6.48 -7.48 -5.64
CA GLY A 125 6.79 -6.10 -6.03
C GLY A 125 6.79 -5.17 -4.83
N LEU A 126 7.82 -4.36 -4.66
CA LEU A 126 7.96 -3.41 -3.54
C LEU A 126 8.17 -2.00 -4.10
N VAL A 127 7.23 -1.11 -3.83
CA VAL A 127 7.22 0.26 -4.36
C VAL A 127 7.32 1.25 -3.20
N ASP A 128 8.40 2.04 -3.14
CA ASP A 128 8.65 3.01 -2.04
C ASP A 128 8.33 2.42 -0.65
N SER A 129 8.75 1.19 -0.44
CA SER A 129 8.29 0.33 0.66
C SER A 129 8.98 0.67 1.97
N VAL A 130 8.24 0.71 3.06
CA VAL A 130 8.86 0.64 4.39
C VAL A 130 9.56 -0.71 4.57
N CYS A 131 10.73 -0.71 5.21
CA CYS A 131 11.53 -1.91 5.46
C CYS A 131 12.48 -1.70 6.62
N PHE A 132 12.93 -2.76 7.25
CA PHE A 132 13.86 -2.70 8.39
C PHE A 132 13.38 -1.68 9.44
N ASP A 133 14.27 -0.74 9.80
CA ASP A 133 14.06 0.39 10.69
C ASP A 133 13.88 1.74 9.96
N SER A 134 13.47 1.72 8.66
CA SER A 134 13.27 2.94 7.86
C SER A 134 12.09 3.81 8.33
N TRP A 135 11.23 3.28 9.17
CA TRP A 135 9.95 3.86 9.60
C TRP A 135 9.67 3.58 11.09
N PRO A 136 8.72 4.26 11.76
CA PRO A 136 8.01 5.43 11.24
C PRO A 136 8.93 6.64 11.04
N ILE A 137 8.67 7.42 10.00
CA ILE A 137 9.43 8.65 9.72
C ILE A 137 9.27 9.68 10.85
N PRO A 138 10.20 10.65 11.02
CA PRO A 138 10.15 11.59 12.13
C PRO A 138 8.82 12.34 12.26
N GLN A 139 8.17 12.67 11.15
CA GLN A 139 6.86 13.35 11.12
C GLN A 139 5.77 12.46 11.73
N MET A 140 5.75 11.17 11.40
CA MET A 140 4.79 10.21 11.97
C MET A 140 5.10 9.94 13.44
N THR A 141 6.36 9.86 13.82
CA THR A 141 6.77 9.77 15.22
C THR A 141 6.33 10.99 16.04
N ALA A 142 6.44 12.18 15.48
CA ALA A 142 5.96 13.41 16.12
C ALA A 142 4.43 13.41 16.25
N LEU A 143 3.71 12.98 15.20
CA LEU A 143 2.25 12.86 15.22
C LEU A 143 1.79 11.83 16.25
N LYS A 144 2.46 10.67 16.36
CA LYS A 144 2.23 9.66 17.39
C LYS A 144 2.27 10.25 18.80
N ARG A 145 3.34 11.00 19.09
CA ARG A 145 3.51 11.67 20.41
C ARG A 145 2.45 12.74 20.66
N ALA A 146 2.03 13.44 19.62
CA ALA A 146 1.03 14.50 19.69
C ALA A 146 -0.42 13.99 19.64
N ALA A 147 -0.67 12.70 19.36
CA ALA A 147 -1.99 12.14 19.13
C ALA A 147 -3.02 12.49 20.24
N PRO A 148 -2.69 12.50 21.56
CA PRO A 148 -3.64 12.89 22.61
C PRO A 148 -4.10 14.36 22.52
N LEU A 149 -3.29 15.24 21.93
CA LEU A 149 -3.64 16.64 21.70
C LEU A 149 -4.34 16.82 20.37
N VAL A 150 -3.82 16.19 19.31
CA VAL A 150 -4.38 16.22 17.95
C VAL A 150 -5.80 15.68 17.93
N GLY A 151 -6.10 14.64 18.68
CA GLY A 151 -7.46 14.06 18.80
C GLY A 151 -8.50 14.99 19.40
N LYS A 152 -8.08 16.13 19.99
CA LYS A 152 -8.99 17.18 20.52
C LYS A 152 -9.25 18.30 19.51
N LEU A 153 -8.55 18.31 18.38
CA LEU A 153 -8.70 19.32 17.33
C LEU A 153 -9.85 18.97 16.40
N PRO A 154 -10.43 19.97 15.70
CA PRO A 154 -11.42 19.70 14.67
C PRO A 154 -10.85 18.76 13.58
N PRO A 155 -11.48 17.60 13.32
CA PRO A 155 -10.95 16.61 12.37
C PRO A 155 -10.68 17.21 10.98
N GLY A 156 -11.58 18.09 10.50
CA GLY A 156 -11.42 18.74 9.21
C GLY A 156 -10.12 19.54 9.05
N TRP A 157 -9.59 20.13 10.12
CA TRP A 157 -8.30 20.84 10.07
C TRP A 157 -7.14 19.86 9.86
N ILE A 158 -7.20 18.71 10.51
CA ILE A 158 -6.15 17.68 10.42
C ILE A 158 -6.09 17.12 9.00
N PHE A 159 -7.23 16.69 8.45
CA PHE A 159 -7.27 16.11 7.11
C PHE A 159 -7.02 17.15 6.00
N THR A 160 -7.39 18.42 6.20
CA THR A 160 -7.02 19.50 5.28
C THR A 160 -5.51 19.77 5.30
N ALA A 161 -4.89 19.84 6.48
CA ALA A 161 -3.46 20.03 6.60
C ALA A 161 -2.68 18.84 6.01
N LEU A 162 -3.12 17.61 6.29
CA LEU A 162 -2.54 16.39 5.71
C LEU A 162 -2.61 16.41 4.18
N GLY A 163 -3.79 16.71 3.62
CA GLY A 163 -3.98 16.84 2.17
C GLY A 163 -3.03 17.86 1.57
N SER A 164 -2.95 19.05 2.16
CA SER A 164 -2.08 20.14 1.66
C SER A 164 -0.58 19.77 1.66
N VAL A 165 -0.14 18.94 2.60
CA VAL A 165 1.25 18.47 2.65
C VAL A 165 1.50 17.44 1.53
N LEU A 166 0.57 16.50 1.35
CA LEU A 166 0.71 15.42 0.38
C LEU A 166 0.51 15.86 -1.07
N GLU A 167 -0.34 16.89 -1.31
CA GLU A 167 -0.63 17.41 -2.65
C GLU A 167 0.51 18.21 -3.27
N ARG A 168 1.47 18.70 -2.47
CA ARG A 168 2.43 19.73 -2.88
C ARG A 168 3.13 19.40 -4.19
N ASP A 169 3.62 18.19 -4.34
CA ASP A 169 4.45 17.78 -5.46
C ASP A 169 3.72 16.81 -6.41
N LEU A 170 2.42 16.57 -6.19
CA LEU A 170 1.63 15.66 -7.01
C LEU A 170 1.12 16.32 -8.31
N PRO A 171 1.11 15.59 -9.43
CA PRO A 171 0.44 16.02 -10.65
C PRO A 171 -1.07 16.21 -10.39
N GLU A 172 -1.70 17.12 -11.15
CA GLU A 172 -3.12 17.49 -10.96
C GLU A 172 -4.07 16.28 -10.92
N ARG A 173 -3.88 15.33 -11.84
CA ARG A 173 -4.67 14.10 -11.89
C ARG A 173 -4.59 13.27 -10.59
N ALA A 174 -3.42 13.25 -9.95
CA ALA A 174 -3.19 12.50 -8.72
C ALA A 174 -3.84 13.16 -7.50
N ARG A 175 -3.99 14.50 -7.51
CA ARG A 175 -4.66 15.24 -6.44
C ARG A 175 -6.12 14.81 -6.29
N GLU A 176 -6.84 14.55 -7.38
CA GLU A 176 -8.21 14.04 -7.33
C GLU A 176 -8.27 12.66 -6.64
N SER A 177 -7.36 11.75 -6.97
CA SER A 177 -7.28 10.42 -6.33
C SER A 177 -6.89 10.52 -4.86
N LEU A 178 -5.96 11.42 -4.50
CA LEU A 178 -5.61 11.69 -3.11
C LEU A 178 -6.82 12.26 -2.34
N GLN A 179 -7.49 13.27 -2.89
CA GLN A 179 -8.68 13.87 -2.26
C GLN A 179 -9.79 12.82 -2.08
N ALA A 180 -10.02 11.96 -3.07
CA ALA A 180 -10.96 10.87 -2.95
C ALA A 180 -10.54 9.82 -1.91
N SER A 181 -9.23 9.55 -1.74
CA SER A 181 -8.69 8.71 -0.67
C SER A 181 -8.92 9.34 0.72
N LEU A 182 -8.75 10.66 0.83
CA LEU A 182 -8.94 11.38 2.09
C LEU A 182 -10.42 11.65 2.41
N ALA A 183 -11.30 11.68 1.40
CA ALA A 183 -12.73 11.92 1.59
C ALA A 183 -13.44 10.82 2.40
N VAL A 184 -12.90 9.59 2.40
CA VAL A 184 -13.45 8.49 3.21
C VAL A 184 -13.25 8.68 4.72
N TRP A 185 -12.42 9.61 5.10
CA TRP A 185 -12.25 10.06 6.47
C TRP A 185 -13.29 11.14 6.82
N ASP A 186 -14.55 10.91 6.72
CA ASP A 186 -15.72 11.82 6.81
C ASP A 186 -15.61 13.04 7.76
N ARG A 187 -14.41 13.27 8.25
CA ARG A 187 -14.01 14.34 9.16
C ARG A 187 -14.75 14.33 10.50
N SER A 188 -15.26 13.17 10.91
CA SER A 188 -15.85 12.95 12.23
C SER A 188 -14.76 12.66 13.28
N PRO A 189 -15.08 12.83 14.58
CA PRO A 189 -14.19 12.43 15.66
C PRO A 189 -13.79 10.95 15.60
N ASP A 190 -14.69 10.06 15.21
CA ASP A 190 -14.45 8.61 15.14
C ASP A 190 -13.45 8.27 14.04
N THR A 191 -13.54 8.92 12.87
CA THR A 191 -12.56 8.72 11.81
C THR A 191 -11.21 9.31 12.14
N LEU A 192 -11.14 10.44 12.86
CA LEU A 192 -9.89 10.97 13.38
C LEU A 192 -9.27 9.99 14.41
N ALA A 193 -10.08 9.44 15.32
CA ALA A 193 -9.61 8.43 16.28
C ALA A 193 -9.05 7.20 15.57
N ALA A 194 -9.74 6.71 14.52
CA ALA A 194 -9.26 5.60 13.70
C ALA A 194 -7.95 5.93 12.98
N PHE A 195 -7.82 7.12 12.41
CA PHE A 195 -6.57 7.56 11.78
C PHE A 195 -5.42 7.62 12.79
N LEU A 196 -5.62 8.21 13.96
CA LEU A 196 -4.60 8.30 15.01
C LEU A 196 -4.22 6.92 15.54
N ARG A 197 -5.16 5.98 15.65
CA ARG A 197 -4.88 4.58 15.96
C ARG A 197 -4.01 3.92 14.87
N ASN A 198 -4.27 4.19 13.57
CA ASN A 198 -3.42 3.69 12.49
C ASN A 198 -2.00 4.27 12.61
N VAL A 199 -1.86 5.56 12.94
CA VAL A 199 -0.55 6.18 13.20
C VAL A 199 0.13 5.55 14.41
N GLU A 200 -0.62 5.23 15.48
CA GLU A 200 -0.08 4.55 16.67
C GLU A 200 0.45 3.15 16.34
N ALA A 201 -0.19 2.43 15.41
CA ALA A 201 0.21 1.10 14.96
C ALA A 201 1.46 1.07 14.05
N LEU A 202 2.01 2.24 13.67
CA LEU A 202 3.25 2.29 12.89
C LEU A 202 4.44 1.91 13.79
N ASP A 203 5.04 0.75 13.52
CA ASP A 203 6.13 0.21 14.34
C ASP A 203 7.08 -0.62 13.46
N SER A 204 8.35 -0.20 13.37
CA SER A 204 9.39 -0.89 12.59
C SER A 204 9.71 -2.30 13.11
N SER A 205 9.38 -2.60 14.37
CA SER A 205 9.62 -3.93 14.94
C SER A 205 9.03 -5.06 14.08
N HIS A 206 7.95 -4.79 13.37
CA HIS A 206 7.33 -5.76 12.45
C HIS A 206 8.21 -6.09 11.23
N THR A 207 8.87 -5.10 10.63
CA THR A 207 9.79 -5.30 9.51
C THR A 207 11.17 -5.74 9.97
N GLU A 208 11.61 -5.29 11.14
CA GLU A 208 12.84 -5.76 11.78
C GLU A 208 12.77 -7.26 12.12
N ALA A 209 11.62 -7.72 12.63
CA ALA A 209 11.40 -9.12 12.98
C ALA A 209 11.55 -10.10 11.80
N ILE A 210 11.27 -9.67 10.57
CA ILE A 210 11.41 -10.49 9.36
C ILE A 210 12.71 -10.24 8.58
N SER A 211 13.53 -9.30 9.01
CA SER A 211 14.70 -8.84 8.25
C SER A 211 15.67 -9.98 7.90
N ALA A 212 15.90 -10.91 8.83
CA ALA A 212 16.75 -12.07 8.61
C ALA A 212 16.11 -13.12 7.66
N ASP A 213 14.79 -13.11 7.55
CA ASP A 213 14.03 -14.06 6.75
C ASP A 213 13.82 -13.58 5.30
N LEU A 214 14.10 -12.30 4.99
CA LEU A 214 14.09 -11.79 3.63
C LEU A 214 15.03 -12.58 2.72
N GLY A 215 16.15 -13.06 3.25
CA GLY A 215 17.11 -13.92 2.55
C GLY A 215 16.57 -15.31 2.19
N LYS A 216 15.40 -15.70 2.68
CA LYS A 216 14.73 -16.98 2.37
C LYS A 216 13.66 -16.84 1.29
N ILE A 217 13.39 -15.63 0.84
CA ILE A 217 12.43 -15.38 -0.25
C ILE A 217 13.01 -15.96 -1.54
N ASP A 218 12.32 -16.92 -2.13
CA ASP A 218 12.72 -17.65 -3.33
C ASP A 218 11.88 -17.32 -4.57
N VAL A 219 10.88 -16.45 -4.42
CA VAL A 219 10.07 -15.97 -5.54
C VAL A 219 10.73 -14.78 -6.24
N PRO A 220 10.47 -14.57 -7.55
CA PRO A 220 10.94 -13.37 -8.23
C PRO A 220 10.52 -12.10 -7.51
N ALA A 221 11.48 -11.22 -7.21
CA ALA A 221 11.21 -9.96 -6.52
C ALA A 221 11.72 -8.77 -7.33
N HIS A 222 11.02 -7.64 -7.21
CA HIS A 222 11.37 -6.38 -7.86
C HIS A 222 11.08 -5.20 -6.95
N VAL A 223 12.09 -4.34 -6.79
CA VAL A 223 12.01 -3.10 -6.01
C VAL A 223 11.93 -1.93 -6.98
N VAL A 224 10.90 -1.09 -6.85
CA VAL A 224 10.75 0.17 -7.59
C VAL A 224 10.76 1.30 -6.58
N TRP A 225 11.49 2.38 -6.87
CA TRP A 225 11.62 3.46 -5.90
C TRP A 225 11.75 4.82 -6.55
N GLY A 226 11.05 5.81 -5.99
CA GLY A 226 11.20 7.20 -6.38
C GLY A 226 12.57 7.75 -5.97
N ALA A 227 13.35 8.24 -6.95
CA ALA A 227 14.71 8.74 -6.71
C ALA A 227 14.73 10.00 -5.82
N ALA A 228 13.60 10.69 -5.70
CA ALA A 228 13.41 11.89 -4.88
C ALA A 228 12.39 11.69 -3.75
N ASP A 229 12.15 10.45 -3.31
CA ASP A 229 11.19 10.16 -2.24
C ASP A 229 11.57 10.86 -0.92
N PRO A 230 10.75 11.80 -0.42
CA PRO A 230 11.06 12.53 0.80
C PRO A 230 10.67 11.78 2.07
N PHE A 231 9.91 10.67 1.97
CA PHE A 231 9.38 9.90 3.10
C PHE A 231 10.16 8.59 3.29
N GLN A 232 10.24 7.76 2.26
CA GLN A 232 11.08 6.57 2.28
C GLN A 232 12.35 6.87 1.46
N ARG A 233 13.43 7.24 2.17
CA ARG A 233 14.65 7.71 1.52
C ARG A 233 15.23 6.67 0.56
N PRO A 234 15.65 7.07 -0.66
CA PRO A 234 16.07 6.14 -1.71
C PRO A 234 17.25 5.23 -1.35
N GLU A 235 18.03 5.57 -0.32
CA GLU A 235 19.13 4.71 0.17
C GLU A 235 18.64 3.37 0.72
N TRP A 236 17.37 3.23 1.09
CA TRP A 236 16.79 1.97 1.51
C TRP A 236 16.55 0.99 0.38
N ALA A 237 16.34 1.48 -0.85
CA ALA A 237 16.03 0.66 -2.00
C ALA A 237 17.12 -0.38 -2.32
N PRO A 238 18.42 -0.02 -2.45
CA PRO A 238 19.46 -1.01 -2.67
C PRO A 238 19.61 -1.98 -1.48
N ARG A 239 19.45 -1.51 -0.24
CA ARG A 239 19.53 -2.38 0.95
C ARG A 239 18.42 -3.44 0.93
N LEU A 240 17.19 -3.04 0.56
CA LEU A 240 16.06 -3.95 0.46
C LEU A 240 16.24 -4.95 -0.68
N ARG A 241 16.69 -4.49 -1.86
CA ARG A 241 17.03 -5.33 -3.00
C ARG A 241 18.09 -6.38 -2.60
N ASP A 242 19.16 -5.97 -1.91
CA ASP A 242 20.28 -6.85 -1.56
C ASP A 242 19.91 -7.87 -0.48
N ALA A 243 18.86 -7.60 0.32
CA ALA A 243 18.35 -8.53 1.32
C ALA A 243 17.52 -9.68 0.73
N ILE A 244 17.02 -9.53 -0.51
CA ILE A 244 16.15 -10.53 -1.17
C ILE A 244 16.92 -11.17 -2.33
N PRO A 245 17.17 -12.47 -2.32
CA PRO A 245 17.93 -13.17 -3.37
C PRO A 245 17.32 -12.95 -4.76
N GLY A 246 18.13 -12.57 -5.72
CA GLY A 246 17.69 -12.39 -7.12
C GLY A 246 16.74 -11.20 -7.35
N ALA A 247 16.50 -10.37 -6.33
CA ALA A 247 15.71 -9.18 -6.51
C ALA A 247 16.39 -8.16 -7.44
N THR A 248 15.58 -7.47 -8.23
CA THR A 248 16.04 -6.38 -9.11
C THR A 248 15.56 -5.02 -8.58
N LEU A 249 16.22 -3.95 -8.98
CA LEU A 249 15.91 -2.58 -8.55
C LEU A 249 15.74 -1.65 -9.75
N ARG A 250 14.71 -0.82 -9.73
CA ARG A 250 14.51 0.32 -10.61
C ARG A 250 14.32 1.60 -9.79
N LEU A 251 15.18 2.58 -9.99
CA LEU A 251 14.94 3.95 -9.52
C LEU A 251 14.22 4.72 -10.62
N VAL A 252 13.14 5.41 -10.25
CA VAL A 252 12.27 6.19 -11.14
C VAL A 252 12.41 7.67 -10.76
N ASP A 253 12.38 8.56 -11.74
CA ASP A 253 12.38 10.01 -11.52
C ASP A 253 11.04 10.50 -10.97
N SER A 254 10.82 10.26 -9.69
CA SER A 254 9.57 10.44 -8.94
C SER A 254 9.84 10.72 -7.48
N GLY A 255 8.85 11.29 -6.79
CA GLY A 255 8.76 11.28 -5.32
C GLY A 255 8.23 9.96 -4.80
N HIS A 256 7.52 10.04 -3.66
CA HIS A 256 7.00 8.87 -2.93
C HIS A 256 5.86 8.14 -3.65
N PHE A 257 5.02 8.85 -4.39
CA PHE A 257 3.83 8.26 -4.98
C PHE A 257 4.07 7.84 -6.43
N VAL A 258 5.03 6.92 -6.65
CA VAL A 258 5.31 6.35 -7.99
C VAL A 258 4.02 5.90 -8.71
N PRO A 259 3.02 5.26 -8.05
CA PRO A 259 1.78 4.87 -8.72
C PRO A 259 0.98 6.05 -9.30
N TRP A 260 1.14 7.26 -8.77
CA TRP A 260 0.48 8.46 -9.23
C TRP A 260 1.36 9.32 -10.15
N GLU A 261 2.65 9.36 -9.88
CA GLU A 261 3.58 10.24 -10.57
C GLU A 261 4.09 9.63 -11.87
N ARG A 262 4.36 8.33 -11.87
CA ARG A 262 4.91 7.56 -13.01
C ARG A 262 4.15 6.23 -13.23
N PRO A 263 2.81 6.26 -13.39
CA PRO A 263 2.02 5.03 -13.50
C PRO A 263 2.44 4.16 -14.69
N ASP A 264 2.76 4.76 -15.85
CA ASP A 264 3.12 4.01 -17.05
C ASP A 264 4.43 3.23 -16.85
N GLU A 265 5.42 3.84 -16.18
CA GLU A 265 6.68 3.18 -15.83
C GLU A 265 6.41 2.05 -14.84
N LEU A 266 5.61 2.28 -13.81
CA LEU A 266 5.28 1.26 -12.83
C LEU A 266 4.51 0.08 -13.44
N VAL A 267 3.57 0.34 -14.35
CA VAL A 267 2.86 -0.72 -15.10
C VAL A 267 3.84 -1.58 -15.88
N ALA A 268 4.82 -0.95 -16.56
CA ALA A 268 5.84 -1.68 -17.31
C ALA A 268 6.70 -2.57 -16.39
N GLU A 269 7.10 -2.06 -15.20
CA GLU A 269 7.89 -2.82 -14.22
C GLU A 269 7.08 -3.97 -13.62
N ILE A 270 5.78 -3.78 -13.32
CA ILE A 270 4.91 -4.86 -12.81
C ILE A 270 4.70 -5.93 -13.89
N ARG A 271 4.50 -5.55 -15.16
CA ARG A 271 4.41 -6.52 -16.27
C ARG A 271 5.72 -7.30 -16.45
N ALA A 272 6.86 -6.63 -16.34
CA ALA A 272 8.16 -7.27 -16.40
C ALA A 272 8.36 -8.26 -15.23
N LEU A 273 7.91 -7.91 -14.03
CA LEU A 273 7.91 -8.81 -12.88
C LEU A 273 6.97 -10.01 -13.13
N ALA A 274 5.78 -9.78 -13.62
CA ALA A 274 4.79 -10.83 -13.90
C ALA A 274 5.27 -11.85 -14.95
N ALA A 275 6.14 -11.43 -15.86
CA ALA A 275 6.73 -12.31 -16.88
C ALA A 275 7.89 -13.18 -16.35
N ARG A 276 8.36 -12.97 -15.11
CA ARG A 276 9.46 -13.77 -14.50
C ARG A 276 8.90 -15.06 -13.93
N SER A 277 9.59 -16.15 -14.20
CA SER A 277 9.30 -17.52 -13.69
C SER A 277 10.15 -17.86 -12.48
#